data_26f4b65a5d812f37c1e0304af87f3cd9
#
_entry.id   26f4b65a5d812f37c1e0304af87f3cd9
#
_cell.length_a   1.000
_cell.length_b   1.000
_cell.length_c   1.000
_cell.angle_alpha   90.00
_cell.angle_beta   90.00
_cell.angle_gamma   90.00
#
_symmetry.space_group_name_H-M   'P 1'
#
loop_
_entity.id
_entity.type
_entity.pdbx_description
1 polymer ?
#
loop_
_entity_poly.entity_id
_entity_poly.type
_entity_poly.pdbx_seq_one_letter_code
_entity_poly.pdbx_strand_id
1 'polypeptide(L)'
;YLLGQNLNTKEIKLKTNNRLLNARIVGNLEVELEMGKPLYSSEEIPLSKTINPANVTLEVDKNKFTGGFCVNVGNPHIIFFVKDCFEYDLKTIGPKIENHSLFPEKINVTMAQVIDENNITVNVWERGAGQTKACGTAACATAIAAFKNRLAHNEVDIKFKEGFLNIKIDKTDNIFMTG
;
A
#
# COMPACT_ATOMS: atom_id res chain seq x y z
N TYR A 1 -15.95 -8.39 -13.01
CA TYR A 1 -16.66 -9.64 -13.42
C TYR A 1 -17.49 -9.46 -14.69
N LEU A 2 -18.22 -8.37 -14.84
CA LEU A 2 -19.06 -8.11 -16.04
C LEU A 2 -18.26 -7.65 -17.27
N LEU A 3 -17.09 -7.09 -17.12
CA LEU A 3 -16.28 -6.56 -18.22
C LEU A 3 -15.48 -7.66 -18.97
N GLY A 4 -15.11 -8.75 -18.29
CA GLY A 4 -14.31 -9.81 -18.91
C GLY A 4 -15.04 -10.70 -19.92
N GLN A 5 -16.37 -10.72 -19.91
CA GLN A 5 -17.16 -11.62 -20.74
C GLN A 5 -17.61 -11.03 -22.09
N ASN A 6 -17.54 -9.69 -22.28
CA ASN A 6 -18.12 -9.03 -23.46
C ASN A 6 -17.18 -8.04 -24.17
N LEU A 7 -15.93 -7.88 -23.76
CA LEU A 7 -15.01 -6.97 -24.42
C LEU A 7 -14.01 -7.74 -25.28
N ASN A 8 -14.05 -7.54 -26.59
CA ASN A 8 -13.02 -7.99 -27.54
C ASN A 8 -11.69 -7.24 -27.39
N THR A 9 -11.48 -6.51 -26.30
CA THR A 9 -10.27 -5.73 -26.03
C THR A 9 -9.59 -6.24 -24.77
N LYS A 10 -8.26 -6.35 -24.83
CA LYS A 10 -7.43 -6.69 -23.66
C LYS A 10 -7.05 -5.46 -22.85
N GLU A 11 -7.22 -4.25 -23.37
CA GLU A 11 -6.86 -2.99 -22.73
C GLU A 11 -8.10 -2.15 -22.43
N ILE A 12 -8.20 -1.65 -21.23
CA ILE A 12 -9.33 -0.90 -20.71
C ILE A 12 -8.81 0.35 -20.00
N LYS A 13 -9.46 1.49 -20.22
CA LYS A 13 -9.21 2.71 -19.46
C LYS A 13 -10.29 2.87 -18.40
N LEU A 14 -9.88 2.85 -17.13
CA LEU A 14 -10.76 3.06 -15.99
C LEU A 14 -10.66 4.50 -15.52
N LYS A 15 -11.79 5.21 -15.51
CA LYS A 15 -11.87 6.57 -14.97
C LYS A 15 -12.30 6.49 -13.51
N THR A 16 -11.46 6.97 -12.61
CA THR A 16 -11.79 7.23 -11.20
C THR A 16 -12.08 8.73 -11.02
N ASN A 17 -12.51 9.14 -9.83
CA ASN A 17 -12.74 10.55 -9.55
C ASN A 17 -11.47 11.41 -9.72
N ASN A 18 -10.30 10.84 -9.48
CA ASN A 18 -9.05 11.59 -9.41
C ASN A 18 -8.07 11.31 -10.56
N ARG A 19 -8.24 10.19 -11.30
CA ARG A 19 -7.30 9.80 -12.35
C ARG A 19 -7.88 8.80 -13.35
N LEU A 20 -7.21 8.70 -14.50
CA LEU A 20 -7.41 7.65 -15.49
C LEU A 20 -6.38 6.54 -15.24
N LEU A 21 -6.83 5.29 -15.14
CA LEU A 21 -5.98 4.11 -14.96
C LEU A 21 -6.04 3.26 -16.22
N ASN A 22 -4.89 2.73 -16.64
CA ASN A 22 -4.81 1.72 -17.67
C ASN A 22 -4.92 0.34 -17.01
N ALA A 23 -5.82 -0.49 -17.52
CA ALA A 23 -6.01 -1.87 -17.09
C ALA A 23 -5.81 -2.81 -18.26
N ARG A 24 -5.21 -3.96 -18.02
CA ARG A 24 -4.99 -5.00 -19.02
C ARG A 24 -5.44 -6.36 -18.50
N ILE A 25 -6.22 -7.09 -19.28
CA ILE A 25 -6.58 -8.48 -18.99
C ILE A 25 -5.36 -9.34 -19.33
N VAL A 26 -4.76 -9.99 -18.33
CA VAL A 26 -3.52 -10.77 -18.46
C VAL A 26 -3.75 -12.27 -18.30
N GLY A 27 -4.89 -12.69 -17.75
CA GLY A 27 -5.25 -14.09 -17.54
C GLY A 27 -6.76 -14.30 -17.52
N ASN A 28 -7.16 -15.52 -17.21
CA ASN A 28 -8.57 -15.83 -17.00
C ASN A 28 -8.99 -15.29 -15.61
N LEU A 29 -9.69 -14.18 -15.57
CA LEU A 29 -10.08 -13.43 -14.36
C LEU A 29 -8.94 -12.63 -13.69
N GLU A 30 -7.80 -12.48 -14.33
CA GLU A 30 -6.70 -11.66 -13.84
C GLU A 30 -6.60 -10.36 -14.62
N VAL A 31 -6.46 -9.25 -13.87
CA VAL A 31 -6.33 -7.91 -14.43
C VAL A 31 -5.08 -7.24 -13.85
N GLU A 32 -4.24 -6.75 -14.75
CA GLU A 32 -3.13 -5.88 -14.38
C GLU A 32 -3.57 -4.42 -14.47
N LEU A 33 -3.31 -3.65 -13.43
CA LEU A 33 -3.60 -2.22 -13.32
C LEU A 33 -2.29 -1.41 -13.23
N GLU A 34 -2.15 -0.39 -14.08
CA GLU A 34 -1.08 0.60 -13.94
C GLU A 34 -1.47 1.62 -12.88
N MET A 35 -0.82 1.55 -11.71
CA MET A 35 -1.13 2.39 -10.55
C MET A 35 -0.40 3.75 -10.58
N GLY A 36 0.54 3.95 -11.52
CA GLY A 36 1.36 5.14 -11.63
C GLY A 36 2.57 5.13 -10.69
N LYS A 37 3.15 6.30 -10.46
CA LYS A 37 4.37 6.45 -9.66
C LYS A 37 4.08 6.82 -8.21
N PRO A 38 4.88 6.32 -7.26
CA PRO A 38 4.79 6.73 -5.87
C PRO A 38 5.37 8.14 -5.67
N LEU A 39 4.84 8.84 -4.69
CA LEU A 39 5.28 10.16 -4.28
C LEU A 39 5.87 10.08 -2.87
N TYR A 40 6.97 10.80 -2.61
CA TYR A 40 7.76 10.60 -1.40
C TYR A 40 7.99 11.88 -0.59
N SER A 41 7.72 13.06 -1.12
CA SER A 41 7.97 14.29 -0.36
C SER A 41 6.95 14.45 0.77
N SER A 42 7.34 15.16 1.83
CA SER A 42 6.45 15.41 2.96
C SER A 42 5.17 16.15 2.55
N GLU A 43 5.26 17.01 1.55
CA GLU A 43 4.14 17.77 0.98
C GLU A 43 3.18 16.87 0.21
N GLU A 44 3.71 15.93 -0.58
CA GLU A 44 2.91 14.98 -1.38
C GLU A 44 2.25 13.89 -0.54
N ILE A 45 2.83 13.56 0.63
CA ILE A 45 2.26 12.61 1.61
C ILE A 45 1.31 13.32 2.59
N PRO A 46 1.06 14.57 2.50
CA PRO A 46 0.61 15.64 3.41
C PRO A 46 1.00 15.42 4.88
N LEU A 47 2.31 15.47 5.13
CA LEU A 47 2.85 15.46 6.51
C LEU A 47 2.84 16.88 7.10
N SER A 48 2.55 17.00 8.41
CA SER A 48 2.48 18.29 9.10
C SER A 48 3.83 19.00 9.25
N LYS A 49 4.93 18.31 8.94
CA LYS A 49 6.30 18.84 8.97
C LYS A 49 7.21 18.10 8.00
N THR A 50 8.25 18.79 7.53
CA THR A 50 9.29 18.16 6.69
C THR A 50 10.15 17.22 7.51
N ILE A 51 10.11 15.93 7.18
CA ILE A 51 10.88 14.85 7.81
C ILE A 51 11.37 13.88 6.75
N ASN A 52 12.21 12.91 7.15
CA ASN A 52 12.53 11.77 6.29
C ASN A 52 11.33 10.77 6.27
N PRO A 53 10.57 10.67 5.18
CA PRO A 53 9.40 9.79 5.12
C PRO A 53 9.76 8.31 5.15
N ALA A 54 11.00 7.94 4.82
CA ALA A 54 11.47 6.55 4.83
C ALA A 54 11.84 6.01 6.23
N ASN A 55 11.83 6.87 7.25
CA ASN A 55 12.17 6.44 8.62
C ASN A 55 11.41 7.28 9.66
N VAL A 56 10.12 7.06 9.73
CA VAL A 56 9.22 7.78 10.64
C VAL A 56 9.13 7.08 11.98
N THR A 57 9.18 7.87 13.05
CA THR A 57 8.90 7.40 14.41
C THR A 57 7.64 8.07 14.92
N LEU A 58 6.70 7.29 15.44
CA LEU A 58 5.47 7.76 16.07
C LEU A 58 5.41 7.34 17.53
N GLU A 59 4.90 8.20 18.37
CA GLU A 59 4.53 7.88 19.75
C GLU A 59 3.00 7.84 19.85
N VAL A 60 2.47 6.65 20.13
CA VAL A 60 1.03 6.40 20.24
C VAL A 60 0.76 5.79 21.60
N ASP A 61 0.06 6.51 22.46
CA ASP A 61 -0.07 6.21 23.89
C ASP A 61 1.32 6.10 24.54
N LYS A 62 1.64 4.92 25.10
CA LYS A 62 2.96 4.61 25.69
C LYS A 62 3.86 3.78 24.75
N ASN A 63 3.39 3.51 23.52
CA ASN A 63 4.11 2.71 22.55
C ASN A 63 4.86 3.58 21.55
N LYS A 64 6.07 3.16 21.21
CA LYS A 64 6.88 3.81 20.19
C LYS A 64 6.96 2.91 18.96
N PHE A 65 6.44 3.42 17.84
CA PHE A 65 6.54 2.77 16.53
C PHE A 65 7.69 3.41 15.74
N THR A 66 8.70 2.64 15.39
CA THR A 66 9.91 3.12 14.69
C THR A 66 10.03 2.52 13.31
N GLY A 67 10.76 3.18 12.41
CA GLY A 67 11.04 2.67 11.07
C GLY A 67 9.83 2.71 10.13
N GLY A 68 8.81 3.53 10.42
CA GLY A 68 7.69 3.71 9.54
C GLY A 68 8.10 4.31 8.20
N PHE A 69 7.65 3.70 7.10
CA PHE A 69 7.87 4.20 5.74
C PHE A 69 6.59 4.85 5.23
N CYS A 70 6.62 6.15 4.98
CA CYS A 70 5.49 6.89 4.41
C CYS A 70 5.64 7.03 2.90
N VAL A 71 4.54 6.83 2.16
CA VAL A 71 4.47 6.98 0.70
C VAL A 71 3.05 7.30 0.27
N ASN A 72 2.91 8.06 -0.82
CA ASN A 72 1.61 8.29 -1.46
C ASN A 72 1.58 7.57 -2.81
N VAL A 73 0.62 6.66 -2.98
CA VAL A 73 0.35 5.90 -4.23
C VAL A 73 -1.02 6.26 -4.83
N GLY A 74 -1.46 7.50 -4.57
CA GLY A 74 -2.78 8.05 -4.90
C GLY A 74 -3.61 8.33 -3.64
N ASN A 75 -3.15 7.84 -2.51
CA ASN A 75 -3.54 8.15 -1.15
C ASN A 75 -2.35 7.88 -0.22
N PRO A 76 -2.27 8.54 0.96
CA PRO A 76 -1.12 8.41 1.86
C PRO A 76 -1.18 7.10 2.65
N HIS A 77 -0.01 6.47 2.80
CA HIS A 77 0.20 5.25 3.57
C HIS A 77 1.41 5.40 4.50
N ILE A 78 1.35 4.75 5.68
CA ILE A 78 2.51 4.45 6.51
C ILE A 78 2.60 2.93 6.70
N ILE A 79 3.79 2.37 6.47
CA ILE A 79 4.07 0.95 6.57
C ILE A 79 5.10 0.72 7.67
N PHE A 80 4.80 -0.18 8.61
CA PHE A 80 5.73 -0.66 9.61
C PHE A 80 6.07 -2.12 9.32
N PHE A 81 7.36 -2.42 9.13
CA PHE A 81 7.82 -3.79 9.00
C PHE A 81 7.99 -4.39 10.39
N VAL A 82 7.29 -5.50 10.63
CA VAL A 82 7.18 -6.13 11.94
C VAL A 82 7.40 -7.65 11.84
N LYS A 83 7.67 -8.30 12.97
CA LYS A 83 7.91 -9.75 13.01
C LYS A 83 6.65 -10.57 12.75
N ASP A 84 5.51 -10.15 13.29
CA ASP A 84 4.19 -10.71 13.04
C ASP A 84 3.18 -9.57 12.91
N CYS A 85 2.56 -9.44 11.74
CA CYS A 85 1.63 -8.35 11.46
C CYS A 85 0.27 -8.52 12.15
N PHE A 86 -0.06 -9.73 12.62
CA PHE A 86 -1.32 -10.02 13.31
C PHE A 86 -1.23 -9.92 14.85
N GLU A 87 -0.03 -9.77 15.43
CA GLU A 87 0.13 -9.44 16.86
C GLU A 87 -0.39 -8.05 17.21
N TYR A 88 -0.57 -7.18 16.20
CA TYR A 88 -1.05 -5.80 16.40
C TYR A 88 -2.57 -5.73 16.28
N ASP A 89 -3.24 -5.35 17.37
CA ASP A 89 -4.67 -5.02 17.32
C ASP A 89 -4.91 -3.69 16.61
N LEU A 90 -5.06 -3.76 15.28
CA LEU A 90 -5.28 -2.57 14.46
C LEU A 90 -6.61 -1.86 14.77
N LYS A 91 -7.59 -2.54 15.37
CA LYS A 91 -8.83 -1.87 15.80
C LYS A 91 -8.55 -0.86 16.92
N THR A 92 -7.57 -1.15 17.77
CA THR A 92 -7.16 -0.26 18.86
C THR A 92 -6.12 0.77 18.43
N ILE A 93 -5.07 0.37 17.70
CA ILE A 93 -3.95 1.27 17.35
C ILE A 93 -4.16 2.00 16.04
N GLY A 94 -4.88 1.42 15.09
CA GLY A 94 -5.12 1.98 13.75
C GLY A 94 -5.71 3.39 13.79
N PRO A 95 -6.84 3.62 14.52
CA PRO A 95 -7.43 4.96 14.64
C PRO A 95 -6.47 6.00 15.23
N LYS A 96 -5.60 5.59 16.15
CA LYS A 96 -4.67 6.47 16.83
C LYS A 96 -3.51 6.89 15.91
N ILE A 97 -3.00 5.95 15.09
CA ILE A 97 -2.00 6.25 14.07
C ILE A 97 -2.63 7.06 12.93
N GLU A 98 -3.81 6.66 12.45
CA GLU A 98 -4.55 7.38 11.39
C GLU A 98 -4.72 8.86 11.72
N ASN A 99 -5.07 9.18 12.97
CA ASN A 99 -5.35 10.54 13.45
C ASN A 99 -4.15 11.18 14.17
N HIS A 100 -2.94 10.63 14.05
CA HIS A 100 -1.76 11.22 14.67
C HIS A 100 -1.47 12.61 14.09
N SER A 101 -1.00 13.57 14.94
CA SER A 101 -0.75 14.96 14.55
C SER A 101 0.22 15.15 13.38
N LEU A 102 1.05 14.16 13.09
CA LEU A 102 1.91 14.14 11.90
C LEU A 102 1.10 14.06 10.58
N PHE A 103 -0.12 13.54 10.61
CA PHE A 103 -0.97 13.27 9.45
C PHE A 103 -2.24 14.13 9.46
N PRO A 104 -2.19 15.41 9.09
CA PRO A 104 -3.35 16.32 9.16
C PRO A 104 -4.50 15.86 8.25
N GLU A 105 -4.22 15.17 7.16
CA GLU A 105 -5.22 14.58 6.26
C GLU A 105 -5.47 13.10 6.54
N LYS A 106 -5.01 12.60 7.71
CA LYS A 106 -5.05 11.18 8.08
C LYS A 106 -4.23 10.30 7.14
N ILE A 107 -4.02 9.03 7.52
CA ILE A 107 -3.17 8.10 6.76
C ILE A 107 -3.70 6.66 6.86
N ASN A 108 -3.48 5.85 5.82
CA ASN A 108 -3.67 4.40 5.86
C ASN A 108 -2.49 3.75 6.59
N VAL A 109 -2.74 2.75 7.42
CA VAL A 109 -1.73 2.11 8.26
C VAL A 109 -1.59 0.64 7.89
N THR A 110 -0.36 0.19 7.66
CA THR A 110 -0.06 -1.21 7.35
C THR A 110 1.00 -1.74 8.31
N MET A 111 0.70 -2.85 8.98
CA MET A 111 1.69 -3.72 9.60
C MET A 111 2.06 -4.79 8.58
N ALA A 112 3.33 -4.87 8.20
CA ALA A 112 3.83 -5.75 7.15
C ALA A 112 4.86 -6.73 7.73
N GLN A 113 4.67 -8.01 7.44
CA GLN A 113 5.58 -9.09 7.81
C GLN A 113 6.25 -9.63 6.54
N VAL A 114 7.55 -9.44 6.42
CA VAL A 114 8.34 -10.03 5.33
C VAL A 114 8.52 -11.52 5.62
N ILE A 115 8.00 -12.36 4.74
CA ILE A 115 8.15 -13.82 4.81
C ILE A 115 9.45 -14.22 4.09
N ASP A 116 9.65 -13.68 2.89
CA ASP A 116 10.86 -13.77 2.08
C ASP A 116 10.89 -12.60 1.06
N GLU A 117 11.88 -12.57 0.18
CA GLU A 117 12.06 -11.49 -0.80
C GLU A 117 10.95 -11.42 -1.88
N ASN A 118 10.10 -12.45 -1.98
CA ASN A 118 8.98 -12.52 -2.94
C ASN A 118 7.61 -12.50 -2.26
N ASN A 119 7.54 -12.58 -0.93
CA ASN A 119 6.29 -12.74 -0.19
C ASN A 119 6.24 -11.87 1.06
N ILE A 120 5.22 -11.02 1.16
CA ILE A 120 4.96 -10.18 2.34
C ILE A 120 3.50 -10.35 2.76
N THR A 121 3.28 -10.60 4.03
CA THR A 121 1.93 -10.65 4.63
C THR A 121 1.61 -9.32 5.28
N VAL A 122 0.36 -8.84 5.11
CA VAL A 122 -0.05 -7.53 5.63
C VAL A 122 -1.34 -7.60 6.44
N ASN A 123 -1.41 -6.70 7.43
CA ASN A 123 -2.61 -6.35 8.17
C ASN A 123 -2.84 -4.84 8.02
N VAL A 124 -4.03 -4.44 7.56
CA VAL A 124 -4.28 -3.08 7.06
C VAL A 124 -5.42 -2.42 7.80
N TRP A 125 -5.21 -1.15 8.17
CA TRP A 125 -6.22 -0.19 8.59
C TRP A 125 -6.34 0.91 7.54
N GLU A 126 -7.49 0.99 6.89
CA GLU A 126 -7.73 2.01 5.87
C GLU A 126 -8.32 3.28 6.46
N ARG A 127 -7.81 4.40 6.02
CA ARG A 127 -8.24 5.75 6.38
C ARG A 127 -9.75 5.92 6.14
N GLY A 128 -10.49 6.15 7.22
CA GLY A 128 -11.94 6.35 7.18
C GLY A 128 -12.79 5.09 7.00
N ALA A 129 -12.19 3.91 6.75
CA ALA A 129 -12.91 2.66 6.56
C ALA A 129 -12.64 1.62 7.67
N GLY A 130 -11.50 1.73 8.35
CA GLY A 130 -11.13 0.80 9.40
C GLY A 130 -10.32 -0.39 8.91
N GLN A 131 -10.33 -1.48 9.68
CA GLN A 131 -9.61 -2.70 9.29
C GLN A 131 -10.33 -3.41 8.14
N THR A 132 -9.66 -3.59 7.02
CA THR A 132 -10.21 -4.20 5.80
C THR A 132 -9.53 -5.53 5.49
N LYS A 133 -10.19 -6.33 4.63
CA LYS A 133 -9.70 -7.66 4.23
C LYS A 133 -8.66 -7.59 3.12
N ALA A 134 -8.72 -6.56 2.28
CA ALA A 134 -7.80 -6.31 1.17
C ALA A 134 -7.82 -4.82 0.80
N CYS A 135 -6.67 -4.30 0.38
CA CYS A 135 -6.51 -2.92 -0.07
C CYS A 135 -5.42 -2.84 -1.13
N GLY A 136 -5.79 -2.55 -2.39
CA GLY A 136 -4.86 -2.50 -3.51
C GLY A 136 -3.76 -1.45 -3.32
N THR A 137 -4.11 -0.24 -2.83
CA THR A 137 -3.12 0.82 -2.59
C THR A 137 -2.19 0.48 -1.42
N ALA A 138 -2.67 -0.23 -0.39
CA ALA A 138 -1.80 -0.70 0.69
C ALA A 138 -0.81 -1.77 0.20
N ALA A 139 -1.23 -2.66 -0.73
CA ALA A 139 -0.32 -3.61 -1.38
C ALA A 139 0.79 -2.87 -2.15
N CYS A 140 0.43 -1.89 -2.99
CA CYS A 140 1.38 -1.07 -3.73
C CYS A 140 2.35 -0.32 -2.82
N ALA A 141 1.83 0.34 -1.78
CA ALA A 141 2.64 1.08 -0.81
C ALA A 141 3.61 0.17 -0.04
N THR A 142 3.16 -1.04 0.34
CA THR A 142 3.99 -2.04 1.03
C THR A 142 5.12 -2.54 0.13
N ALA A 143 4.82 -2.90 -1.12
CA ALA A 143 5.81 -3.36 -2.09
C ALA A 143 6.89 -2.30 -2.33
N ILE A 144 6.49 -1.03 -2.52
CA ILE A 144 7.43 0.09 -2.66
C ILE A 144 8.30 0.25 -1.41
N ALA A 145 7.69 0.24 -0.22
CA ALA A 145 8.45 0.38 1.03
C ALA A 145 9.46 -0.76 1.21
N ALA A 146 9.05 -2.00 0.91
CA ALA A 146 9.93 -3.17 0.99
C ALA A 146 11.08 -3.10 -0.01
N PHE A 147 10.79 -2.78 -1.27
CA PHE A 147 11.81 -2.63 -2.32
C PHE A 147 12.84 -1.55 -2.00
N LYS A 148 12.38 -0.34 -1.58
CA LYS A 148 13.28 0.76 -1.21
C LYS A 148 14.13 0.45 0.03
N ASN A 149 13.61 -0.35 0.96
CA ASN A 149 14.35 -0.84 2.13
C ASN A 149 15.19 -2.11 1.85
N ARG A 150 15.20 -2.62 0.61
CA ARG A 150 15.92 -3.86 0.20
C ARG A 150 15.46 -5.10 0.97
N LEU A 151 14.19 -5.15 1.31
CA LEU A 151 13.55 -6.27 2.02
C LEU A 151 12.85 -7.23 1.04
N ALA A 152 12.58 -6.77 -0.18
CA ALA A 152 11.96 -7.57 -1.23
C ALA A 152 12.47 -7.17 -2.63
N HIS A 153 12.23 -8.04 -3.60
CA HIS A 153 12.47 -7.76 -5.01
C HIS A 153 11.51 -6.69 -5.55
N ASN A 154 11.74 -6.24 -6.78
CA ASN A 154 10.85 -5.28 -7.47
C ASN A 154 9.53 -5.93 -7.96
N GLU A 155 9.38 -7.23 -7.79
CA GLU A 155 8.14 -7.98 -8.02
C GLU A 155 7.90 -8.88 -6.81
N VAL A 156 6.73 -8.71 -6.14
CA VAL A 156 6.44 -9.32 -4.84
C VAL A 156 4.96 -9.57 -4.67
N ASP A 157 4.60 -10.69 -4.05
CA ASP A 157 3.24 -11.02 -3.67
C ASP A 157 2.91 -10.43 -2.29
N ILE A 158 1.89 -9.60 -2.24
CA ILE A 158 1.37 -9.03 -1.00
C ILE A 158 0.14 -9.83 -0.58
N LYS A 159 0.28 -10.56 0.52
CA LYS A 159 -0.73 -11.49 1.04
C LYS A 159 -1.62 -10.84 2.09
N PHE A 160 -2.90 -10.94 1.88
CA PHE A 160 -3.96 -10.61 2.83
C PHE A 160 -4.53 -11.90 3.43
N LYS A 161 -5.48 -11.76 4.35
CA LYS A 161 -6.13 -12.92 4.97
C LYS A 161 -6.87 -13.82 3.99
N GLU A 162 -7.40 -13.25 2.90
CA GLU A 162 -8.31 -13.94 1.97
C GLU A 162 -7.79 -14.00 0.52
N GLY A 163 -6.52 -13.65 0.28
CA GLY A 163 -5.92 -13.67 -1.05
C GLY A 163 -4.63 -12.89 -1.12
N PHE A 164 -4.14 -12.66 -2.33
CA PHE A 164 -2.94 -11.88 -2.56
C PHE A 164 -3.08 -11.01 -3.81
N LEU A 165 -2.21 -10.02 -3.91
CA LEU A 165 -2.00 -9.19 -5.09
C LEU A 165 -0.52 -9.26 -5.45
N ASN A 166 -0.20 -9.50 -6.72
CA ASN A 166 1.15 -9.36 -7.24
C ASN A 166 1.41 -7.89 -7.55
N ILE A 167 2.52 -7.36 -7.03
CA ILE A 167 2.93 -5.98 -7.27
C ILE A 167 4.30 -5.98 -7.93
N LYS A 168 4.38 -5.29 -9.06
CA LYS A 168 5.61 -5.11 -9.84
C LYS A 168 5.96 -3.64 -9.97
N ILE A 169 7.23 -3.31 -9.74
CA ILE A 169 7.80 -1.97 -9.89
C ILE A 169 8.76 -2.01 -11.08
N ASP A 170 8.52 -1.21 -12.10
CA ASP A 170 9.39 -1.15 -13.26
C ASP A 170 10.62 -0.24 -13.05
N LYS A 171 11.51 -0.19 -14.05
CA LYS A 171 12.74 0.61 -14.00
C LYS A 171 12.50 2.14 -13.95
N THR A 172 11.26 2.56 -14.18
CA THR A 172 10.86 3.99 -14.15
C THR A 172 10.05 4.34 -12.91
N ASP A 173 10.01 3.43 -11.92
CA ASP A 173 9.22 3.50 -10.69
C ASP A 173 7.69 3.47 -10.93
N ASN A 174 7.19 3.01 -12.09
CA ASN A 174 5.77 2.74 -12.26
C ASN A 174 5.40 1.44 -11.52
N ILE A 175 4.24 1.48 -10.87
CA ILE A 175 3.68 0.36 -10.12
C ILE A 175 2.60 -0.32 -10.97
N PHE A 176 2.71 -1.63 -11.10
CA PHE A 176 1.70 -2.50 -11.71
C PHE A 176 1.17 -3.43 -10.63
N MET A 177 -0.15 -3.54 -10.56
CA MET A 177 -0.86 -4.40 -9.60
C MET A 177 -1.67 -5.43 -10.39
N THR A 178 -1.45 -6.71 -10.12
CA THR A 178 -2.18 -7.84 -10.74
C THR A 178 -2.94 -8.62 -9.69
N GLY A 179 -4.20 -8.96 -9.99
CA GLY A 179 -5.08 -9.78 -9.15
C GLY A 179 -6.43 -10.04 -9.80
#